data_c7da2e0da50aad4f7e0a10c9572eef75
#
_entry.id   c7da2e0da50aad4f7e0a10c9572eef75
#
_cell.length_a   1.000
_cell.length_b   1.000
_cell.length_c   1.000
_cell.angle_alpha   90.00
_cell.angle_beta   90.00
_cell.angle_gamma   90.00
#
_symmetry.space_group_name_H-M   'P 1'
#
loop_
_entity.id
_entity.type
_entity.pdbx_description
1 polymer ?
#
loop_
_entity_poly.entity_id
_entity_poly.type
_entity_poly.pdbx_seq_one_letter_code
_entity_poly.pdbx_strand_id
1 'polypeptide(L)'
;MTGQPTTGIRATAARTDRPPNDFTGLAKVVAASGLMHRRYGYYWTKLIGAVVVLAAAVAGFVLIGDTWWQLFTAAALAILFTQIAMLGHDAAHRQIFVSGRWNDWTSLILGNLLVGMSYGWWQHKHTRHHANPNKIGSDPDIELPVVSVTPDQVDRRARRYGPVLGWVMAHQGVFFYPILLLEGLSLHASSVRRVLSREPLRHRAVEGSFLAMRIGGYLALVFIVLSPGIAAVFLAVQLGIFGVYMGLSFAPNHKGMPLVPASVKLDFLRRQVLMSRNIRGNRLLDVAMGGLNYQIEHHLFPSMPRPHLRRASGMIKDYCQAHGVHYTETGLLESYRIVTRYINRVGLGERDPFQCPLLQQRAAV
;
A
#
# COMPACT_ATOMS: atom_id res chain seq x y z
N MET A 1 -58.50 -8.94 52.12
CA MET A 1 -57.44 -9.71 51.45
C MET A 1 -56.54 -8.71 50.68
N THR A 2 -55.43 -8.42 51.32
CA THR A 2 -54.49 -7.34 50.93
C THR A 2 -53.42 -7.93 50.04
N GLY A 3 -53.40 -7.50 48.79
CA GLY A 3 -52.33 -7.83 47.85
C GLY A 3 -51.19 -6.77 47.86
N GLN A 4 -49.99 -7.16 48.25
CA GLN A 4 -48.81 -6.32 48.21
C GLN A 4 -48.25 -6.27 46.79
N PRO A 5 -47.71 -5.15 46.31
CA PRO A 5 -46.99 -5.07 45.04
C PRO A 5 -45.53 -5.50 45.24
N THR A 6 -45.08 -6.50 44.47
CA THR A 6 -43.68 -6.92 44.37
C THR A 6 -42.91 -5.91 43.55
N THR A 7 -42.05 -5.14 44.20
CA THR A 7 -41.03 -4.30 43.55
C THR A 7 -39.95 -5.18 42.93
N GLY A 8 -40.00 -5.33 41.60
CA GLY A 8 -38.93 -5.95 40.83
C GLY A 8 -37.68 -5.06 40.78
N ILE A 9 -36.63 -5.48 41.47
CA ILE A 9 -35.29 -4.89 41.36
C ILE A 9 -34.75 -5.22 39.96
N ARG A 10 -34.73 -4.25 39.06
CA ARG A 10 -33.95 -4.33 37.82
C ARG A 10 -32.49 -4.40 38.20
N ALA A 11 -31.89 -5.57 38.07
CA ALA A 11 -30.44 -5.73 38.10
C ALA A 11 -29.83 -4.91 36.93
N THR A 12 -29.22 -3.79 37.24
CA THR A 12 -28.32 -3.06 36.32
C THR A 12 -27.16 -3.99 36.05
N ALA A 13 -27.10 -4.52 34.82
CA ALA A 13 -25.98 -5.31 34.36
C ALA A 13 -24.69 -4.49 34.56
N ALA A 14 -23.81 -4.98 35.40
CA ALA A 14 -22.47 -4.41 35.61
C ALA A 14 -21.80 -4.27 34.26
N ARG A 15 -21.46 -3.03 33.88
CA ARG A 15 -20.52 -2.78 32.77
C ARG A 15 -19.26 -3.54 33.13
N THR A 16 -19.03 -4.63 32.42
CA THR A 16 -17.74 -5.32 32.49
C THR A 16 -16.66 -4.30 32.13
N ASP A 17 -15.85 -3.92 33.09
CA ASP A 17 -14.66 -3.13 32.93
C ASP A 17 -13.68 -3.98 32.10
N ARG A 18 -13.88 -3.99 30.76
CA ARG A 18 -12.83 -4.41 29.86
C ARG A 18 -11.72 -3.38 30.02
N PRO A 19 -10.48 -3.82 30.30
CA PRO A 19 -9.35 -2.89 30.33
C PRO A 19 -9.39 -2.05 29.05
N PRO A 20 -9.11 -0.73 29.13
CA PRO A 20 -9.18 0.13 27.98
C PRO A 20 -8.33 -0.50 26.88
N ASN A 21 -8.92 -0.69 25.68
CA ASN A 21 -8.21 -1.22 24.54
C ASN A 21 -6.95 -0.37 24.35
N ASP A 22 -5.76 -1.00 24.37
CA ASP A 22 -4.46 -0.32 24.25
C ASP A 22 -4.44 0.72 23.13
N PHE A 23 -5.13 0.46 22.01
CA PHE A 23 -5.28 1.41 20.93
C PHE A 23 -6.08 2.67 21.31
N THR A 24 -7.09 2.56 22.17
CA THR A 24 -7.89 3.72 22.60
C THR A 24 -7.03 4.72 23.37
N GLY A 25 -6.11 4.23 24.22
CA GLY A 25 -5.13 5.06 24.92
C GLY A 25 -4.21 5.80 23.95
N LEU A 26 -3.61 5.06 23.00
CA LEU A 26 -2.75 5.62 21.95
C LEU A 26 -3.49 6.68 21.13
N ALA A 27 -4.73 6.41 20.71
CA ALA A 27 -5.53 7.33 19.90
C ALA A 27 -5.78 8.67 20.63
N LYS A 28 -6.02 8.64 21.96
CA LYS A 28 -6.17 9.86 22.77
C LYS A 28 -4.86 10.68 22.80
N VAL A 29 -3.72 10.01 23.01
CA VAL A 29 -2.40 10.66 23.03
C VAL A 29 -2.09 11.32 21.68
N VAL A 30 -2.31 10.61 20.58
CA VAL A 30 -2.10 11.13 19.21
C VAL A 30 -3.07 12.27 18.90
N ALA A 31 -4.34 12.17 19.29
CA ALA A 31 -5.30 13.25 19.09
C ALA A 31 -4.91 14.52 19.87
N ALA A 32 -4.49 14.39 21.13
CA ALA A 32 -4.06 15.49 21.96
C ALA A 32 -2.78 16.18 21.44
N SER A 33 -1.93 15.45 20.71
CA SER A 33 -0.69 16.01 20.14
C SER A 33 -0.90 16.91 18.90
N GLY A 34 -2.14 16.99 18.37
CA GLY A 34 -2.46 17.78 17.17
C GLY A 34 -1.98 17.15 15.85
N LEU A 35 -1.42 15.93 15.85
CA LEU A 35 -0.89 15.27 14.65
C LEU A 35 -1.96 14.87 13.63
N MET A 36 -3.24 14.93 14.02
CA MET A 36 -4.37 14.68 13.10
C MET A 36 -4.83 15.94 12.34
N HIS A 37 -4.28 17.12 12.63
CA HIS A 37 -4.65 18.37 11.96
C HIS A 37 -4.18 18.40 10.50
N ARG A 38 -5.04 18.89 9.60
CA ARG A 38 -4.76 18.95 8.17
C ARG A 38 -3.59 19.89 7.84
N ARG A 39 -2.84 19.53 6.80
CA ARG A 39 -1.65 20.29 6.36
C ARG A 39 -1.88 20.83 4.93
N TYR A 40 -2.85 21.73 4.78
CA TYR A 40 -3.26 22.27 3.48
C TYR A 40 -2.09 22.88 2.69
N GLY A 41 -1.24 23.71 3.32
CA GLY A 41 -0.09 24.31 2.62
C GLY A 41 0.84 23.28 2.02
N TYR A 42 1.15 22.20 2.76
CA TYR A 42 1.95 21.09 2.24
C TYR A 42 1.30 20.43 1.02
N TYR A 43 0.02 20.08 1.12
CA TYR A 43 -0.66 19.35 0.05
C TYR A 43 -0.89 20.23 -1.18
N TRP A 44 -1.27 21.49 -1.03
CA TRP A 44 -1.40 22.40 -2.17
C TRP A 44 -0.07 22.60 -2.89
N THR A 45 1.03 22.78 -2.17
CA THR A 45 2.37 22.86 -2.79
C THR A 45 2.69 21.59 -3.60
N LYS A 46 2.37 20.41 -3.06
CA LYS A 46 2.61 19.14 -3.76
C LYS A 46 1.70 18.96 -4.98
N LEU A 47 0.41 19.29 -4.87
CA LEU A 47 -0.56 19.17 -5.96
C LEU A 47 -0.22 20.13 -7.12
N ILE A 48 0.04 21.40 -6.81
CA ILE A 48 0.42 22.40 -7.82
C ILE A 48 1.77 22.03 -8.43
N GLY A 49 2.76 21.66 -7.61
CA GLY A 49 4.08 21.22 -8.08
C GLY A 49 3.98 20.00 -9.01
N ALA A 50 3.14 19.01 -8.69
CA ALA A 50 2.93 17.84 -9.55
C ALA A 50 2.35 18.23 -10.92
N VAL A 51 1.37 19.15 -10.96
CA VAL A 51 0.78 19.65 -12.22
C VAL A 51 1.82 20.42 -13.04
N VAL A 52 2.58 21.32 -12.41
CA VAL A 52 3.62 22.12 -13.09
C VAL A 52 4.72 21.22 -13.65
N VAL A 53 5.23 20.28 -12.85
CA VAL A 53 6.27 19.35 -13.31
C VAL A 53 5.75 18.42 -14.40
N LEU A 54 4.50 17.97 -14.32
CA LEU A 54 3.90 17.16 -15.38
C LEU A 54 3.76 17.95 -16.68
N ALA A 55 3.29 19.19 -16.61
CA ALA A 55 3.20 20.06 -17.78
C ALA A 55 4.58 20.31 -18.41
N ALA A 56 5.58 20.59 -17.59
CA ALA A 56 6.96 20.76 -18.05
C ALA A 56 7.54 19.46 -18.67
N ALA A 57 7.24 18.29 -18.09
CA ALA A 57 7.67 17.01 -18.64
C ALA A 57 7.01 16.71 -19.99
N VAL A 58 5.71 17.02 -20.15
CA VAL A 58 5.00 16.88 -21.42
C VAL A 58 5.54 17.85 -22.47
N ALA A 59 5.78 19.12 -22.12
CA ALA A 59 6.40 20.09 -23.00
C ALA A 59 7.81 19.64 -23.44
N GLY A 60 8.64 19.20 -22.50
CA GLY A 60 9.95 18.64 -22.78
C GLY A 60 9.88 17.43 -23.70
N PHE A 61 8.92 16.52 -23.47
CA PHE A 61 8.67 15.36 -24.33
C PHE A 61 8.41 15.76 -25.79
N VAL A 62 7.54 16.75 -26.00
CA VAL A 62 7.22 17.24 -27.35
C VAL A 62 8.42 17.96 -27.99
N LEU A 63 9.15 18.79 -27.23
CA LEU A 63 10.30 19.57 -27.73
C LEU A 63 11.52 18.71 -28.06
N ILE A 64 11.78 17.64 -27.30
CA ILE A 64 12.87 16.69 -27.58
C ILE A 64 12.58 15.89 -28.86
N GLY A 65 11.33 15.62 -29.17
CA GLY A 65 10.89 14.95 -30.39
C GLY A 65 11.33 13.47 -30.48
N ASP A 66 11.41 12.93 -31.71
CA ASP A 66 11.71 11.51 -31.99
C ASP A 66 13.18 11.20 -31.84
N THR A 67 13.67 11.02 -30.63
CA THR A 67 15.07 10.71 -30.30
C THR A 67 15.20 9.73 -29.16
N TRP A 68 16.30 9.03 -29.04
CA TRP A 68 16.59 8.12 -27.91
C TRP A 68 16.76 8.84 -26.57
N TRP A 69 16.96 10.16 -26.54
CA TRP A 69 16.96 10.97 -25.31
C TRP A 69 15.64 10.90 -24.54
N GLN A 70 14.57 10.51 -25.22
CA GLN A 70 13.26 10.28 -24.61
C GLN A 70 13.26 9.18 -23.52
N LEU A 71 14.26 8.33 -23.47
CA LEU A 71 14.38 7.35 -22.38
C LEU A 71 14.60 8.02 -21.02
N PHE A 72 15.27 9.18 -20.98
CA PHE A 72 15.34 9.98 -19.75
C PHE A 72 14.00 10.60 -19.39
N THR A 73 13.23 11.05 -20.38
CA THR A 73 11.85 11.53 -20.15
C THR A 73 10.95 10.40 -19.67
N ALA A 74 11.08 9.18 -20.21
CA ALA A 74 10.36 8.00 -19.74
C ALA A 74 10.65 7.70 -18.26
N ALA A 75 11.92 7.74 -17.85
CA ALA A 75 12.34 7.54 -16.47
C ALA A 75 11.81 8.66 -15.54
N ALA A 76 11.91 9.91 -15.97
CA ALA A 76 11.39 11.06 -15.21
C ALA A 76 9.88 10.98 -15.02
N LEU A 77 9.12 10.63 -16.08
CA LEU A 77 7.68 10.43 -16.01
C LEU A 77 7.31 9.24 -15.09
N ALA A 78 8.06 8.15 -15.09
CA ALA A 78 7.83 7.03 -14.20
C ALA A 78 7.94 7.44 -12.73
N ILE A 79 8.98 8.21 -12.38
CA ILE A 79 9.18 8.76 -11.04
C ILE A 79 8.04 9.71 -10.67
N LEU A 80 7.68 10.62 -11.58
CA LEU A 80 6.61 11.60 -11.37
C LEU A 80 5.26 10.91 -11.16
N PHE A 81 4.89 9.94 -11.99
CA PHE A 81 3.65 9.19 -11.85
C PHE A 81 3.59 8.42 -10.53
N THR A 82 4.71 7.86 -10.06
CA THR A 82 4.77 7.24 -8.73
C THR A 82 4.49 8.26 -7.63
N GLN A 83 5.10 9.46 -7.68
CA GLN A 83 4.85 10.52 -6.69
C GLN A 83 3.41 11.04 -6.75
N ILE A 84 2.80 11.13 -7.93
CA ILE A 84 1.38 11.47 -8.10
C ILE A 84 0.49 10.35 -7.54
N ALA A 85 0.82 9.08 -7.76
CA ALA A 85 0.10 7.95 -7.17
C ALA A 85 0.14 7.98 -5.64
N MET A 86 1.28 8.35 -5.04
CA MET A 86 1.40 8.51 -3.59
C MET A 86 0.58 9.70 -3.04
N LEU A 87 0.40 10.77 -3.81
CA LEU A 87 -0.55 11.84 -3.45
C LEU A 87 -2.01 11.38 -3.57
N GLY A 88 -2.31 10.57 -4.59
CA GLY A 88 -3.60 9.91 -4.73
C GLY A 88 -3.92 8.97 -3.57
N HIS A 89 -2.91 8.25 -3.07
CA HIS A 89 -2.97 7.42 -1.87
C HIS A 89 -3.30 8.24 -0.62
N ASP A 90 -2.65 9.40 -0.41
CA ASP A 90 -2.96 10.28 0.70
C ASP A 90 -4.41 10.80 0.64
N ALA A 91 -4.87 11.18 -0.55
CA ALA A 91 -6.25 11.60 -0.74
C ALA A 91 -7.23 10.46 -0.44
N ALA A 92 -6.95 9.23 -0.90
CA ALA A 92 -7.78 8.07 -0.64
C ALA A 92 -7.89 7.73 0.86
N HIS A 93 -6.83 7.98 1.62
CA HIS A 93 -6.83 7.90 3.08
C HIS A 93 -7.38 9.15 3.79
N ARG A 94 -7.97 10.09 3.03
CA ARG A 94 -8.57 11.31 3.57
C ARG A 94 -7.58 12.17 4.37
N GLN A 95 -6.32 12.19 3.98
CA GLN A 95 -5.26 12.96 4.64
C GLN A 95 -5.26 14.44 4.26
N ILE A 96 -5.79 14.79 3.06
CA ILE A 96 -5.65 16.12 2.47
C ILE A 96 -6.74 17.06 2.97
N PHE A 97 -8.00 16.71 2.75
CA PHE A 97 -9.15 17.56 3.06
C PHE A 97 -9.98 17.00 4.22
N VAL A 98 -10.70 17.87 4.92
CA VAL A 98 -11.74 17.44 5.88
C VAL A 98 -12.89 16.77 5.15
N SER A 99 -13.28 17.30 3.99
CA SER A 99 -14.35 16.76 3.16
C SER A 99 -13.95 15.42 2.50
N GLY A 100 -14.70 14.35 2.79
CA GLY A 100 -14.54 13.07 2.11
C GLY A 100 -14.72 13.18 0.60
N ARG A 101 -15.70 13.99 0.14
CA ARG A 101 -15.97 14.22 -1.27
C ARG A 101 -14.78 14.82 -2.02
N TRP A 102 -14.13 15.83 -1.44
CA TRP A 102 -12.95 16.44 -2.07
C TRP A 102 -11.76 15.48 -2.13
N ASN A 103 -11.56 14.64 -1.10
CA ASN A 103 -10.54 13.59 -1.14
C ASN A 103 -10.87 12.54 -2.23
N ASP A 104 -12.12 12.10 -2.35
CA ASP A 104 -12.54 11.14 -3.38
C ASP A 104 -12.26 11.69 -4.80
N TRP A 105 -12.66 12.96 -5.08
CA TRP A 105 -12.38 13.58 -6.36
C TRP A 105 -10.89 13.78 -6.63
N THR A 106 -10.13 14.17 -5.63
CA THR A 106 -8.66 14.28 -5.76
C THR A 106 -8.05 12.92 -6.09
N SER A 107 -8.48 11.84 -5.42
CA SER A 107 -8.02 10.48 -5.73
C SER A 107 -8.41 10.04 -7.14
N LEU A 108 -9.63 10.35 -7.60
CA LEU A 108 -10.09 10.07 -8.96
C LEU A 108 -9.23 10.79 -10.01
N ILE A 109 -8.95 12.07 -9.80
CA ILE A 109 -8.12 12.86 -10.73
C ILE A 109 -6.68 12.34 -10.73
N LEU A 110 -6.06 12.23 -9.56
CA LEU A 110 -4.67 11.80 -9.47
C LEU A 110 -4.47 10.35 -9.92
N GLY A 111 -5.31 9.44 -9.44
CA GLY A 111 -5.23 8.01 -9.77
C GLY A 111 -5.66 7.70 -11.19
N ASN A 112 -6.91 8.00 -11.55
CA ASN A 112 -7.47 7.57 -12.83
C ASN A 112 -7.00 8.45 -13.99
N LEU A 113 -7.05 9.79 -13.85
CA LEU A 113 -6.75 10.69 -14.96
C LEU A 113 -5.26 10.93 -15.15
N LEU A 114 -4.47 11.11 -14.08
CA LEU A 114 -3.04 11.45 -14.22
C LEU A 114 -2.15 10.22 -14.26
N VAL A 115 -2.40 9.20 -13.45
CA VAL A 115 -1.58 7.99 -13.39
C VAL A 115 -2.12 6.86 -14.28
N GLY A 116 -3.43 6.69 -14.36
CA GLY A 116 -4.07 5.59 -15.08
C GLY A 116 -4.39 4.38 -14.20
N MET A 117 -4.59 4.60 -12.91
CA MET A 117 -4.95 3.56 -11.93
C MET A 117 -6.35 3.82 -11.37
N SER A 118 -7.22 2.79 -11.38
CA SER A 118 -8.57 2.91 -10.83
C SER A 118 -8.54 3.13 -9.32
N TYR A 119 -9.08 4.28 -8.90
CA TYR A 119 -9.26 4.60 -7.49
C TYR A 119 -10.13 3.57 -6.78
N GLY A 120 -11.26 3.19 -7.35
CA GLY A 120 -12.18 2.25 -6.71
C GLY A 120 -11.63 0.82 -6.63
N TRP A 121 -10.86 0.36 -7.64
CA TRP A 121 -10.12 -0.91 -7.54
C TRP A 121 -9.11 -0.89 -6.41
N TRP A 122 -8.27 0.15 -6.40
CA TRP A 122 -7.22 0.29 -5.41
C TRP A 122 -7.80 0.42 -3.99
N GLN A 123 -8.81 1.28 -3.79
CA GLN A 123 -9.45 1.49 -2.49
C GLN A 123 -10.07 0.19 -1.95
N HIS A 124 -10.77 -0.58 -2.80
CA HIS A 124 -11.33 -1.88 -2.40
C HIS A 124 -10.26 -2.85 -1.89
N LYS A 125 -9.17 -2.98 -2.65
CA LYS A 125 -8.03 -3.84 -2.30
C LYS A 125 -7.35 -3.34 -1.03
N HIS A 126 -7.01 -2.06 -0.97
CA HIS A 126 -6.22 -1.46 0.08
C HIS A 126 -6.96 -1.34 1.43
N THR A 127 -8.27 -1.08 1.41
CA THR A 127 -9.09 -1.12 2.63
C THR A 127 -9.11 -2.51 3.27
N ARG A 128 -9.15 -3.57 2.46
CA ARG A 128 -9.08 -4.95 2.96
C ARG A 128 -7.72 -5.26 3.56
N HIS A 129 -6.64 -4.78 2.93
CA HIS A 129 -5.29 -4.89 3.44
C HIS A 129 -5.15 -4.19 4.80
N HIS A 130 -5.55 -2.93 4.94
CA HIS A 130 -5.52 -2.21 6.22
C HIS A 130 -6.35 -2.88 7.31
N ALA A 131 -7.49 -3.46 6.95
CA ALA A 131 -8.31 -4.19 7.92
C ALA A 131 -7.62 -5.47 8.42
N ASN A 132 -6.80 -6.13 7.59
CA ASN A 132 -6.26 -7.45 7.86
C ASN A 132 -4.83 -7.64 7.31
N PRO A 133 -3.86 -6.78 7.65
CA PRO A 133 -2.51 -6.91 7.09
C PRO A 133 -1.91 -8.28 7.39
N ASN A 134 -1.32 -8.90 6.39
CA ASN A 134 -0.70 -10.23 6.43
C ASN A 134 -1.60 -11.36 6.95
N LYS A 135 -2.95 -11.22 6.93
CA LYS A 135 -3.86 -12.28 7.36
C LYS A 135 -4.22 -13.21 6.20
N ILE A 136 -3.90 -14.52 6.36
CA ILE A 136 -4.17 -15.56 5.37
C ILE A 136 -5.68 -15.60 5.05
N GLY A 137 -6.02 -15.62 3.75
CA GLY A 137 -7.39 -15.63 3.24
C GLY A 137 -8.17 -14.31 3.35
N SER A 138 -7.56 -13.25 3.89
CA SER A 138 -8.23 -11.95 4.08
C SER A 138 -7.48 -10.78 3.44
N ASP A 139 -6.15 -10.81 3.50
CA ASP A 139 -5.29 -9.78 2.92
C ASP A 139 -5.04 -10.05 1.42
N PRO A 140 -5.51 -9.17 0.52
CA PRO A 140 -5.25 -9.35 -0.92
C PRO A 140 -3.77 -9.15 -1.30
N ASP A 141 -2.95 -8.53 -0.44
CA ASP A 141 -1.54 -8.26 -0.74
C ASP A 141 -0.63 -9.48 -0.49
N ILE A 142 -1.16 -10.53 0.11
CA ILE A 142 -0.49 -11.83 0.19
C ILE A 142 -1.04 -12.86 -0.81
N GLU A 143 -2.09 -12.53 -1.56
CA GLU A 143 -2.65 -13.35 -2.64
C GLU A 143 -2.19 -12.83 -4.02
N LEU A 144 -0.88 -12.72 -4.22
CA LEU A 144 -0.29 -12.19 -5.45
C LEU A 144 -0.39 -13.21 -6.60
N PRO A 145 -0.59 -12.78 -7.86
CA PRO A 145 -0.74 -13.71 -8.97
C PRO A 145 0.54 -14.50 -9.31
N VAL A 146 1.72 -13.91 -9.12
CA VAL A 146 3.00 -14.50 -9.55
C VAL A 146 3.89 -14.91 -8.38
N VAL A 147 3.95 -14.10 -7.31
CA VAL A 147 4.81 -14.36 -6.15
C VAL A 147 4.03 -15.11 -5.07
N SER A 148 4.58 -16.22 -4.57
CA SER A 148 4.02 -16.96 -3.46
C SER A 148 4.58 -16.44 -2.13
N VAL A 149 3.69 -16.18 -1.18
CA VAL A 149 4.05 -15.73 0.17
C VAL A 149 3.75 -16.78 1.25
N THR A 150 3.16 -17.91 0.84
CA THR A 150 2.96 -19.08 1.70
C THR A 150 3.40 -20.35 0.97
N PRO A 151 3.89 -21.40 1.69
CA PRO A 151 4.26 -22.69 1.08
C PRO A 151 3.10 -23.33 0.30
N ASP A 152 1.88 -23.26 0.84
CA ASP A 152 0.68 -23.79 0.16
C ASP A 152 0.42 -23.14 -1.20
N GLN A 153 0.77 -21.86 -1.36
CA GLN A 153 0.68 -21.19 -2.66
C GLN A 153 1.71 -21.74 -3.65
N VAL A 154 2.93 -22.04 -3.17
CA VAL A 154 3.99 -22.67 -4.00
C VAL A 154 3.53 -24.02 -4.48
N ASP A 155 3.04 -24.89 -3.57
CA ASP A 155 2.58 -26.24 -3.90
C ASP A 155 1.42 -26.25 -4.90
N ARG A 156 0.44 -25.37 -4.71
CA ARG A 156 -0.70 -25.22 -5.65
C ARG A 156 -0.26 -24.80 -7.05
N ARG A 157 0.70 -23.89 -7.13
CA ARG A 157 1.20 -23.35 -8.41
C ARG A 157 2.13 -24.32 -9.12
N ALA A 158 3.06 -24.97 -8.40
CA ALA A 158 3.95 -25.96 -8.97
C ALA A 158 3.15 -27.09 -9.64
N ARG A 159 2.08 -27.56 -9.00
CA ARG A 159 1.16 -28.55 -9.59
C ARG A 159 0.44 -28.05 -10.84
N ARG A 160 0.13 -26.75 -10.91
CA ARG A 160 -0.63 -26.16 -12.02
C ARG A 160 0.23 -25.86 -13.27
N TYR A 161 1.46 -25.44 -13.07
CA TYR A 161 2.27 -24.82 -14.13
C TYR A 161 3.48 -25.64 -14.60
N GLY A 162 3.70 -26.81 -14.02
CA GLY A 162 4.78 -27.72 -14.41
C GLY A 162 6.18 -27.36 -13.88
N PRO A 163 7.22 -28.17 -14.21
CA PRO A 163 8.51 -28.14 -13.54
C PRO A 163 9.32 -26.86 -13.77
N VAL A 164 9.26 -26.28 -14.97
CA VAL A 164 10.05 -25.08 -15.30
C VAL A 164 9.57 -23.89 -14.46
N LEU A 165 8.25 -23.65 -14.41
CA LEU A 165 7.73 -22.57 -13.58
C LEU A 165 7.83 -22.90 -12.08
N GLY A 166 7.76 -24.18 -11.72
CA GLY A 166 8.06 -24.65 -10.36
C GLY A 166 9.48 -24.27 -9.92
N TRP A 167 10.47 -24.43 -10.82
CA TRP A 167 11.85 -24.01 -10.55
C TRP A 167 11.97 -22.47 -10.39
N VAL A 168 11.33 -21.70 -11.28
CA VAL A 168 11.29 -20.22 -11.16
C VAL A 168 10.68 -19.79 -9.84
N MET A 169 9.60 -20.45 -9.42
CA MET A 169 8.93 -20.16 -8.16
C MET A 169 9.75 -20.57 -6.93
N ALA A 170 10.50 -21.67 -7.01
CA ALA A 170 11.45 -22.04 -5.95
C ALA A 170 12.52 -20.95 -5.75
N HIS A 171 12.92 -20.26 -6.82
CA HIS A 171 13.92 -19.20 -6.81
C HIS A 171 13.29 -17.79 -6.88
N GLN A 172 12.03 -17.66 -6.49
CA GLN A 172 11.25 -16.43 -6.69
C GLN A 172 11.85 -15.18 -6.00
N GLY A 173 12.70 -15.31 -4.98
CA GLY A 173 13.39 -14.18 -4.37
C GLY A 173 14.41 -13.52 -5.30
N VAL A 174 15.03 -14.29 -6.21
CA VAL A 174 15.92 -13.77 -7.26
C VAL A 174 15.09 -13.08 -8.34
N PHE A 175 13.98 -13.71 -8.74
CA PHE A 175 13.10 -13.20 -9.79
C PHE A 175 12.17 -12.10 -9.33
N PHE A 176 12.07 -11.83 -8.03
CA PHE A 176 11.16 -10.82 -7.47
C PHE A 176 11.39 -9.45 -8.11
N TYR A 177 12.64 -8.98 -8.16
CA TYR A 177 12.95 -7.65 -8.70
C TYR A 177 12.71 -7.55 -10.21
N PRO A 178 13.14 -8.49 -11.05
CA PRO A 178 12.76 -8.50 -12.47
C PRO A 178 11.24 -8.53 -12.71
N ILE A 179 10.48 -9.25 -11.87
CA ILE A 179 9.02 -9.29 -11.98
C ILE A 179 8.38 -7.92 -11.70
N LEU A 180 8.99 -7.09 -10.86
CA LEU A 180 8.51 -5.72 -10.62
C LEU A 180 8.52 -4.84 -11.87
N LEU A 181 9.31 -5.16 -12.89
CA LEU A 181 9.24 -4.47 -14.20
C LEU A 181 7.86 -4.61 -14.86
N LEU A 182 7.13 -5.68 -14.55
CA LEU A 182 5.78 -5.94 -15.05
C LEU A 182 4.68 -5.37 -14.14
N GLU A 183 5.04 -4.91 -12.94
CA GLU A 183 4.06 -4.44 -11.97
C GLU A 183 3.31 -3.19 -12.48
N GLY A 184 3.99 -2.26 -13.16
CA GLY A 184 3.34 -1.10 -13.77
C GLY A 184 2.23 -1.49 -14.75
N LEU A 185 2.49 -2.47 -15.62
CA LEU A 185 1.51 -3.01 -16.54
C LEU A 185 0.38 -3.75 -15.79
N SER A 186 0.73 -4.53 -14.77
CA SER A 186 -0.21 -5.27 -13.91
C SER A 186 -1.22 -4.34 -13.23
N LEU A 187 -0.75 -3.21 -12.69
CA LEU A 187 -1.59 -2.20 -12.04
C LEU A 187 -2.58 -1.56 -13.02
N HIS A 188 -2.13 -1.19 -14.23
CA HIS A 188 -3.01 -0.64 -15.27
C HIS A 188 -4.02 -1.67 -15.77
N ALA A 189 -3.57 -2.90 -16.05
CA ALA A 189 -4.45 -4.00 -16.49
C ALA A 189 -5.51 -4.34 -15.44
N SER A 190 -5.15 -4.37 -14.16
CA SER A 190 -6.08 -4.59 -13.04
C SER A 190 -7.11 -3.47 -12.93
N SER A 191 -6.70 -2.23 -13.15
CA SER A 191 -7.56 -1.05 -13.14
C SER A 191 -8.59 -1.11 -14.29
N VAL A 192 -8.14 -1.41 -15.50
CA VAL A 192 -9.04 -1.58 -16.67
C VAL A 192 -10.00 -2.74 -16.45
N ARG A 193 -9.49 -3.90 -15.99
CA ARG A 193 -10.32 -5.09 -15.70
C ARG A 193 -11.40 -4.76 -14.68
N ARG A 194 -11.09 -4.00 -13.63
CA ARG A 194 -12.07 -3.59 -12.62
C ARG A 194 -13.17 -2.72 -13.20
N VAL A 195 -12.83 -1.73 -14.01
CA VAL A 195 -13.82 -0.84 -14.64
C VAL A 195 -14.73 -1.62 -15.62
N LEU A 196 -14.17 -2.58 -16.35
CA LEU A 196 -14.92 -3.44 -17.28
C LEU A 196 -15.68 -4.58 -16.58
N SER A 197 -15.36 -4.91 -15.32
CA SER A 197 -16.03 -5.97 -14.58
C SER A 197 -17.47 -5.58 -14.20
N ARG A 198 -18.28 -6.57 -13.82
CA ARG A 198 -19.64 -6.35 -13.28
C ARG A 198 -19.66 -6.06 -11.79
N GLU A 199 -18.53 -6.12 -11.11
CA GLU A 199 -18.45 -5.87 -9.69
C GLU A 199 -18.82 -4.42 -9.35
N PRO A 200 -19.47 -4.13 -8.19
CA PRO A 200 -19.88 -2.78 -7.83
C PRO A 200 -18.72 -1.78 -7.84
N LEU A 201 -18.90 -0.65 -8.52
CA LEU A 201 -17.94 0.44 -8.59
C LEU A 201 -18.70 1.77 -8.57
N ARG A 202 -18.49 2.56 -7.52
CA ARG A 202 -19.30 3.76 -7.21
C ARG A 202 -19.27 4.80 -8.33
N HIS A 203 -18.11 5.03 -8.93
CA HIS A 203 -17.90 6.07 -9.95
C HIS A 203 -17.49 5.48 -11.30
N ARG A 204 -18.05 4.31 -11.69
CA ARG A 204 -17.65 3.55 -12.87
C ARG A 204 -17.51 4.39 -14.15
N ALA A 205 -18.51 5.22 -14.47
CA ALA A 205 -18.49 6.04 -15.70
C ALA A 205 -17.34 7.06 -15.65
N VAL A 206 -17.14 7.74 -14.53
CA VAL A 206 -16.07 8.71 -14.35
C VAL A 206 -14.71 8.03 -14.41
N GLU A 207 -14.53 6.90 -13.69
CA GLU A 207 -13.30 6.14 -13.72
C GLU A 207 -12.99 5.63 -15.12
N GLY A 208 -13.99 5.10 -15.82
CA GLY A 208 -13.85 4.62 -17.19
C GLY A 208 -13.44 5.72 -18.16
N SER A 209 -14.12 6.88 -18.08
CA SER A 209 -13.79 8.04 -18.91
C SER A 209 -12.38 8.57 -18.64
N PHE A 210 -11.99 8.69 -17.37
CA PHE A 210 -10.66 9.15 -16.99
C PHE A 210 -9.57 8.16 -17.42
N LEU A 211 -9.78 6.85 -17.23
CA LEU A 211 -8.83 5.84 -17.70
C LEU A 211 -8.72 5.81 -19.22
N ALA A 212 -9.84 5.89 -19.94
CA ALA A 212 -9.83 5.94 -21.41
C ALA A 212 -9.09 7.19 -21.92
N MET A 213 -9.35 8.35 -21.32
CA MET A 213 -8.64 9.60 -21.63
C MET A 213 -7.14 9.50 -21.33
N ARG A 214 -6.79 8.96 -20.17
CA ARG A 214 -5.38 8.82 -19.74
C ARG A 214 -4.64 7.84 -20.63
N ILE A 215 -5.16 6.63 -20.82
CA ILE A 215 -4.48 5.58 -21.58
C ILE A 215 -4.49 5.93 -23.06
N GLY A 216 -5.66 6.26 -23.62
CA GLY A 216 -5.79 6.60 -25.03
C GLY A 216 -5.05 7.88 -25.40
N GLY A 217 -5.22 8.95 -24.64
CA GLY A 217 -4.55 10.23 -24.86
C GLY A 217 -3.02 10.13 -24.70
N TYR A 218 -2.55 9.36 -23.70
CA TYR A 218 -1.13 9.14 -23.51
C TYR A 218 -0.50 8.33 -24.64
N LEU A 219 -1.13 7.22 -25.04
CA LEU A 219 -0.66 6.43 -26.18
C LEU A 219 -0.70 7.25 -27.47
N ALA A 220 -1.78 7.99 -27.73
CA ALA A 220 -1.85 8.88 -28.88
C ALA A 220 -0.72 9.90 -28.89
N LEU A 221 -0.46 10.59 -27.77
CA LEU A 221 0.65 11.53 -27.65
C LEU A 221 2.00 10.87 -27.93
N VAL A 222 2.24 9.69 -27.35
CA VAL A 222 3.51 8.95 -27.54
C VAL A 222 3.71 8.58 -29.01
N PHE A 223 2.70 8.04 -29.70
CA PHE A 223 2.82 7.63 -31.11
C PHE A 223 2.73 8.77 -32.12
N ILE A 224 2.23 9.95 -31.72
CA ILE A 224 2.30 11.17 -32.54
C ILE A 224 3.71 11.74 -32.54
N VAL A 225 4.40 11.70 -31.40
CA VAL A 225 5.74 12.31 -31.24
C VAL A 225 6.86 11.34 -31.61
N LEU A 226 6.70 10.05 -31.31
CA LEU A 226 7.76 9.05 -31.45
C LEU A 226 7.49 8.05 -32.56
N SER A 227 8.53 7.65 -33.26
CA SER A 227 8.51 6.50 -34.16
C SER A 227 8.17 5.21 -33.39
N PRO A 228 7.51 4.22 -34.02
CA PRO A 228 7.01 3.03 -33.32
C PRO A 228 8.07 2.28 -32.49
N GLY A 229 9.31 2.22 -32.96
CA GLY A 229 10.42 1.57 -32.26
C GLY A 229 10.79 2.29 -30.96
N ILE A 230 11.00 3.61 -31.03
CA ILE A 230 11.32 4.44 -29.86
C ILE A 230 10.11 4.48 -28.91
N ALA A 231 8.89 4.59 -29.42
CA ALA A 231 7.66 4.57 -28.63
C ALA A 231 7.52 3.27 -27.79
N ALA A 232 7.78 2.12 -28.41
CA ALA A 232 7.70 0.83 -27.71
C ALA A 232 8.71 0.74 -26.55
N VAL A 233 9.97 1.13 -26.81
CA VAL A 233 11.03 1.13 -25.77
C VAL A 233 10.72 2.19 -24.68
N PHE A 234 10.26 3.38 -25.07
CA PHE A 234 9.83 4.43 -24.15
C PHE A 234 8.75 3.93 -23.18
N LEU A 235 7.69 3.30 -23.68
CA LEU A 235 6.61 2.75 -22.86
C LEU A 235 7.11 1.62 -21.96
N ALA A 236 7.98 0.74 -22.48
CA ALA A 236 8.56 -0.34 -21.69
C ALA A 236 9.41 0.18 -20.52
N VAL A 237 10.26 1.19 -20.78
CA VAL A 237 11.11 1.83 -19.76
C VAL A 237 10.23 2.57 -18.73
N GLN A 238 9.25 3.35 -19.19
CA GLN A 238 8.36 4.10 -18.30
C GLN A 238 7.55 3.18 -17.39
N LEU A 239 6.89 2.15 -17.95
CA LEU A 239 6.09 1.19 -17.17
C LEU A 239 6.98 0.33 -16.28
N GLY A 240 8.15 -0.08 -16.75
CA GLY A 240 9.10 -0.88 -15.98
C GLY A 240 9.62 -0.13 -14.75
N ILE A 241 10.11 1.10 -14.92
CA ILE A 241 10.60 1.93 -13.81
C ILE A 241 9.46 2.26 -12.84
N PHE A 242 8.26 2.60 -13.35
CA PHE A 242 7.09 2.82 -12.52
C PHE A 242 6.76 1.60 -11.67
N GLY A 243 6.74 0.40 -12.28
CA GLY A 243 6.46 -0.86 -11.58
C GLY A 243 7.50 -1.19 -10.51
N VAL A 244 8.78 -1.06 -10.84
CA VAL A 244 9.89 -1.26 -9.87
C VAL A 244 9.76 -0.28 -8.71
N TYR A 245 9.53 1.00 -8.99
CA TYR A 245 9.41 2.01 -7.95
C TYR A 245 8.21 1.75 -7.02
N MET A 246 7.03 1.45 -7.59
CA MET A 246 5.85 1.07 -6.80
C MET A 246 6.14 -0.16 -5.94
N GLY A 247 6.65 -1.23 -6.52
CA GLY A 247 6.95 -2.46 -5.80
C GLY A 247 7.99 -2.28 -4.69
N LEU A 248 9.06 -1.53 -4.95
CA LEU A 248 10.10 -1.23 -3.95
C LEU A 248 9.59 -0.33 -2.82
N SER A 249 8.57 0.49 -3.05
CA SER A 249 7.96 1.33 -2.01
C SER A 249 7.05 0.56 -1.05
N PHE A 250 6.39 -0.52 -1.52
CA PHE A 250 5.42 -1.28 -0.72
C PHE A 250 5.97 -2.58 -0.13
N ALA A 251 6.78 -3.32 -0.89
CA ALA A 251 7.26 -4.64 -0.47
C ALA A 251 8.02 -4.66 0.87
N PRO A 252 8.93 -3.72 1.18
CA PRO A 252 9.77 -3.79 2.37
C PRO A 252 8.99 -3.64 3.68
N ASN A 253 7.77 -3.13 3.63
CA ASN A 253 6.99 -2.79 4.82
C ASN A 253 6.25 -4.00 5.40
N HIS A 254 5.85 -4.97 4.58
CA HIS A 254 5.04 -6.13 4.98
C HIS A 254 5.68 -7.48 4.65
N LYS A 255 6.45 -7.57 3.56
CA LYS A 255 7.09 -8.85 3.19
C LYS A 255 8.18 -9.20 4.18
N GLY A 256 8.12 -10.46 4.67
CA GLY A 256 9.00 -10.91 5.74
C GLY A 256 8.59 -10.44 7.14
N MET A 257 7.38 -9.89 7.30
CA MET A 257 6.70 -9.75 8.60
C MET A 257 5.82 -10.98 8.84
N PRO A 258 5.46 -11.27 10.11
CA PRO A 258 4.66 -12.45 10.44
C PRO A 258 3.36 -12.55 9.64
N LEU A 259 2.94 -13.76 9.30
CA LEU A 259 1.63 -14.05 8.74
C LEU A 259 0.66 -14.42 9.86
N VAL A 260 -0.57 -13.91 9.78
CA VAL A 260 -1.64 -14.23 10.75
C VAL A 260 -2.48 -15.38 10.17
N PRO A 261 -2.53 -16.55 10.83
CA PRO A 261 -3.44 -17.63 10.44
C PRO A 261 -4.90 -17.17 10.41
N ALA A 262 -5.70 -17.74 9.52
CA ALA A 262 -7.11 -17.36 9.35
C ALA A 262 -7.93 -17.46 10.66
N SER A 263 -7.63 -18.45 11.51
CA SER A 263 -8.29 -18.70 12.78
C SER A 263 -7.90 -17.74 13.92
N VAL A 264 -6.77 -17.04 13.79
CA VAL A 264 -6.23 -16.17 14.86
C VAL A 264 -6.89 -14.80 14.79
N LYS A 265 -7.32 -14.31 15.97
CA LYS A 265 -7.82 -12.95 16.17
C LYS A 265 -6.81 -12.17 17.01
N LEU A 266 -6.33 -11.06 16.48
CA LEU A 266 -5.48 -10.09 17.17
C LEU A 266 -6.29 -8.82 17.43
N ASP A 267 -6.01 -8.14 18.55
CA ASP A 267 -6.51 -6.77 18.75
C ASP A 267 -5.95 -5.82 17.69
N PHE A 268 -6.59 -4.66 17.55
CA PHE A 268 -6.25 -3.73 16.46
C PHE A 268 -4.80 -3.24 16.56
N LEU A 269 -4.33 -2.83 17.76
CA LEU A 269 -2.98 -2.30 17.93
C LEU A 269 -1.92 -3.34 17.52
N ARG A 270 -2.00 -4.55 18.10
CA ARG A 270 -1.02 -5.62 17.82
C ARG A 270 -1.07 -6.06 16.37
N ARG A 271 -2.25 -6.14 15.76
CA ARG A 271 -2.40 -6.49 14.35
C ARG A 271 -1.71 -5.47 13.43
N GLN A 272 -1.83 -4.17 13.68
CA GLN A 272 -1.21 -3.16 12.82
C GLN A 272 0.30 -3.08 13.05
N VAL A 273 0.75 -3.09 14.31
CA VAL A 273 2.16 -2.93 14.66
C VAL A 273 3.01 -4.16 14.29
N LEU A 274 2.54 -5.37 14.63
CA LEU A 274 3.33 -6.59 14.45
C LEU A 274 3.40 -7.07 13.01
N MET A 275 2.42 -6.68 12.16
CA MET A 275 2.38 -7.08 10.75
C MET A 275 3.01 -6.03 9.84
N SER A 276 3.52 -4.95 10.39
CA SER A 276 4.14 -3.83 9.67
C SER A 276 5.56 -3.57 10.16
N ARG A 277 6.39 -3.04 9.28
CA ARG A 277 7.77 -2.64 9.57
C ARG A 277 8.02 -1.25 9.05
N ASN A 278 8.65 -0.41 9.88
CA ASN A 278 9.14 0.90 9.46
C ASN A 278 10.53 0.80 8.84
N ILE A 279 10.81 1.67 7.88
CA ILE A 279 12.12 1.79 7.24
C ILE A 279 12.80 3.07 7.73
N ARG A 280 13.88 2.92 8.49
CA ARG A 280 14.67 4.05 8.98
C ARG A 280 15.36 4.76 7.83
N GLY A 281 15.28 6.10 7.82
CA GLY A 281 15.92 6.90 6.81
C GLY A 281 15.87 8.39 7.10
N ASN A 282 16.28 9.15 6.09
CA ASN A 282 16.31 10.60 6.13
C ASN A 282 15.07 11.21 5.41
N ARG A 283 15.01 12.54 5.31
CA ARG A 283 13.91 13.25 4.63
C ARG A 283 13.80 12.92 3.13
N LEU A 284 14.92 12.56 2.47
CA LEU A 284 14.89 12.15 1.09
C LEU A 284 14.14 10.81 0.94
N LEU A 285 14.38 9.86 1.86
CA LEU A 285 13.65 8.59 1.87
C LEU A 285 12.16 8.80 2.17
N ASP A 286 11.80 9.73 3.07
CA ASP A 286 10.39 10.06 3.32
C ASP A 286 9.68 10.54 2.05
N VAL A 287 10.36 11.36 1.23
CA VAL A 287 9.83 11.80 -0.06
C VAL A 287 9.78 10.66 -1.06
N ALA A 288 10.87 9.92 -1.19
CA ALA A 288 10.97 8.82 -2.14
C ALA A 288 9.91 7.73 -1.87
N MET A 289 9.70 7.36 -0.62
CA MET A 289 8.67 6.37 -0.25
C MET A 289 7.28 6.97 0.00
N GLY A 290 7.08 8.28 -0.26
CA GLY A 290 5.79 8.93 -0.03
C GLY A 290 5.29 8.83 1.42
N GLY A 291 6.21 8.75 2.41
CA GLY A 291 5.88 8.55 3.82
C GLY A 291 5.56 7.11 4.21
N LEU A 292 5.50 6.17 3.25
CA LEU A 292 5.23 4.75 3.53
C LEU A 292 6.36 4.06 4.31
N ASN A 293 7.53 4.68 4.42
CA ASN A 293 8.57 4.24 5.35
C ASN A 293 8.15 4.31 6.83
N TYR A 294 7.02 4.99 7.14
CA TYR A 294 6.34 5.01 8.45
C TYR A 294 5.08 4.15 8.40
N GLN A 295 5.23 2.88 8.05
CA GLN A 295 4.11 1.99 7.77
C GLN A 295 3.25 1.69 8.98
N ILE A 296 3.87 1.56 10.16
CA ILE A 296 3.15 1.30 11.42
C ILE A 296 2.20 2.46 11.73
N GLU A 297 2.67 3.70 11.62
CA GLU A 297 1.88 4.92 11.86
C GLU A 297 0.77 5.05 10.82
N HIS A 298 1.09 4.76 9.56
CA HIS A 298 0.14 4.78 8.46
C HIS A 298 -1.00 3.76 8.67
N HIS A 299 -0.68 2.56 9.13
CA HIS A 299 -1.70 1.54 9.43
C HIS A 299 -2.54 1.86 10.66
N LEU A 300 -1.93 2.43 11.71
CA LEU A 300 -2.66 2.81 12.93
C LEU A 300 -3.54 4.05 12.71
N PHE A 301 -3.06 5.02 11.95
CA PHE A 301 -3.70 6.32 11.71
C PHE A 301 -3.69 6.68 10.22
N PRO A 302 -4.41 5.94 9.36
CA PRO A 302 -4.32 6.13 7.92
C PRO A 302 -4.72 7.54 7.46
N SER A 303 -5.59 8.23 8.22
CA SER A 303 -6.00 9.61 7.91
C SER A 303 -5.07 10.70 8.49
N MET A 304 -3.95 10.32 9.15
CA MET A 304 -2.94 11.27 9.61
C MET A 304 -2.20 11.86 8.41
N PRO A 305 -2.12 13.19 8.27
CA PRO A 305 -1.36 13.80 7.19
C PRO A 305 0.10 13.35 7.15
N ARG A 306 0.57 12.96 5.97
CA ARG A 306 1.95 12.46 5.73
C ARG A 306 3.05 13.23 6.47
N PRO A 307 3.08 14.61 6.49
CA PRO A 307 4.13 15.35 7.18
C PRO A 307 4.24 15.10 8.68
N HIS A 308 3.21 14.50 9.28
CA HIS A 308 3.18 14.21 10.72
C HIS A 308 3.72 12.83 11.07
N LEU A 309 3.80 11.89 10.12
CA LEU A 309 4.18 10.49 10.35
C LEU A 309 5.54 10.35 11.04
N ARG A 310 6.55 11.12 10.60
CA ARG A 310 7.88 11.11 11.25
C ARG A 310 7.82 11.49 12.73
N ARG A 311 7.00 12.48 13.09
CA ARG A 311 6.84 12.89 14.49
C ARG A 311 6.03 11.87 15.28
N ALA A 312 5.01 11.28 14.64
CA ALA A 312 4.18 10.24 15.24
C ALA A 312 4.98 8.98 15.57
N SER A 313 5.98 8.61 14.73
CA SER A 313 6.74 7.38 14.90
C SER A 313 7.47 7.29 16.23
N GLY A 314 8.08 8.36 16.72
CA GLY A 314 8.71 8.39 18.03
C GLY A 314 7.69 8.12 19.15
N MET A 315 6.59 8.87 19.15
CA MET A 315 5.52 8.76 20.15
C MET A 315 4.88 7.34 20.16
N ILE A 316 4.61 6.78 18.98
CA ILE A 316 4.00 5.45 18.84
C ILE A 316 4.98 4.35 19.27
N LYS A 317 6.26 4.50 18.95
CA LYS A 317 7.32 3.59 19.39
C LYS A 317 7.42 3.53 20.91
N ASP A 318 7.47 4.71 21.58
CA ASP A 318 7.53 4.81 23.04
C ASP A 318 6.29 4.19 23.68
N TYR A 319 5.10 4.44 23.10
CA TYR A 319 3.86 3.83 23.55
C TYR A 319 3.87 2.29 23.43
N CYS A 320 4.32 1.78 22.29
CA CYS A 320 4.43 0.32 22.07
C CYS A 320 5.39 -0.32 23.09
N GLN A 321 6.55 0.31 23.37
CA GLN A 321 7.51 -0.18 24.36
C GLN A 321 6.89 -0.22 25.77
N ALA A 322 6.16 0.84 26.16
CA ALA A 322 5.49 0.90 27.47
C ALA A 322 4.40 -0.17 27.64
N HIS A 323 3.82 -0.67 26.52
CA HIS A 323 2.75 -1.69 26.53
C HIS A 323 3.23 -3.08 26.09
N GLY A 324 4.54 -3.32 26.01
CA GLY A 324 5.12 -4.62 25.63
C GLY A 324 4.79 -5.05 24.19
N VAL A 325 4.49 -4.10 23.27
CA VAL A 325 4.24 -4.38 21.86
C VAL A 325 5.53 -4.19 21.06
N HIS A 326 5.99 -5.24 20.40
CA HIS A 326 7.22 -5.18 19.61
C HIS A 326 7.07 -4.27 18.40
N TYR A 327 7.87 -3.20 18.34
CA TYR A 327 7.88 -2.22 17.27
C TYR A 327 9.07 -2.47 16.35
N THR A 328 8.80 -2.89 15.11
CA THR A 328 9.84 -3.31 14.15
C THR A 328 10.26 -2.16 13.24
N GLU A 329 11.55 -1.84 13.25
CA GLU A 329 12.14 -0.89 12.30
C GLU A 329 13.52 -1.37 11.82
N THR A 330 13.84 -1.12 10.54
CA THR A 330 15.13 -1.53 9.96
C THR A 330 15.62 -0.56 8.90
N GLY A 331 16.87 -0.70 8.46
CA GLY A 331 17.40 0.08 7.33
C GLY A 331 16.84 -0.41 5.99
N LEU A 332 16.88 0.46 4.96
CA LEU A 332 16.32 0.17 3.63
C LEU A 332 16.93 -1.09 3.00
N LEU A 333 18.25 -1.19 2.94
CA LEU A 333 18.93 -2.33 2.32
C LEU A 333 18.65 -3.63 3.09
N GLU A 334 18.64 -3.58 4.43
CA GLU A 334 18.32 -4.75 5.23
C GLU A 334 16.86 -5.19 5.04
N SER A 335 15.93 -4.24 4.88
CA SER A 335 14.54 -4.59 4.57
C SER A 335 14.40 -5.38 3.27
N TYR A 336 15.13 -5.00 2.21
CA TYR A 336 15.14 -5.76 0.96
C TYR A 336 15.82 -7.13 1.10
N ARG A 337 16.89 -7.23 1.89
CA ARG A 337 17.49 -8.55 2.21
C ARG A 337 16.51 -9.46 2.93
N ILE A 338 15.73 -8.92 3.88
CA ILE A 338 14.68 -9.66 4.57
C ILE A 338 13.61 -10.13 3.56
N VAL A 339 13.14 -9.26 2.68
CA VAL A 339 12.17 -9.61 1.63
C VAL A 339 12.70 -10.75 0.77
N THR A 340 13.94 -10.62 0.27
CA THR A 340 14.56 -11.63 -0.61
C THR A 340 14.69 -12.98 0.09
N ARG A 341 15.21 -12.99 1.32
CA ARG A 341 15.35 -14.22 2.11
C ARG A 341 13.99 -14.87 2.37
N TYR A 342 13.00 -14.08 2.77
CA TYR A 342 11.66 -14.57 3.05
C TYR A 342 11.03 -15.23 1.82
N ILE A 343 11.04 -14.54 0.68
CA ILE A 343 10.44 -15.05 -0.55
C ILE A 343 11.18 -16.29 -1.05
N ASN A 344 12.51 -16.37 -0.92
CA ASN A 344 13.30 -17.57 -1.26
C ASN A 344 12.97 -18.75 -0.35
N ARG A 345 12.89 -18.57 0.96
CA ARG A 345 12.53 -19.62 1.91
C ARG A 345 11.15 -20.20 1.61
N VAL A 346 10.17 -19.32 1.38
CA VAL A 346 8.85 -19.76 0.94
C VAL A 346 8.91 -20.53 -0.37
N GLY A 347 9.65 -20.04 -1.37
CA GLY A 347 9.82 -20.70 -2.66
C GLY A 347 10.44 -22.09 -2.56
N LEU A 348 11.40 -22.27 -1.65
CA LEU A 348 12.05 -23.55 -1.36
C LEU A 348 11.21 -24.49 -0.48
N GLY A 349 10.00 -24.09 -0.08
CA GLY A 349 9.07 -24.93 0.67
C GLY A 349 9.35 -24.98 2.18
N GLU A 350 10.11 -24.04 2.73
CA GLU A 350 10.27 -23.93 4.18
C GLU A 350 8.91 -23.61 4.81
N ARG A 351 8.39 -24.56 5.60
CA ARG A 351 7.01 -24.51 6.14
C ARG A 351 6.78 -23.45 7.21
N ASP A 352 7.85 -22.96 7.84
CA ASP A 352 7.76 -21.95 8.89
C ASP A 352 8.88 -20.89 8.75
N PRO A 353 8.79 -20.02 7.72
CA PRO A 353 9.81 -18.99 7.51
C PRO A 353 9.84 -17.93 8.62
N PHE A 354 8.75 -17.81 9.41
CA PHE A 354 8.66 -16.91 10.56
C PHE A 354 7.64 -17.45 11.57
N GLN A 355 8.14 -18.01 12.68
CA GLN A 355 7.30 -18.21 13.85
C GLN A 355 6.89 -16.85 14.41
N CYS A 356 5.60 -16.59 14.45
CA CYS A 356 5.08 -15.39 15.11
C CYS A 356 5.48 -15.44 16.59
N PRO A 357 6.23 -14.45 17.12
CA PRO A 357 6.64 -14.45 18.53
C PRO A 357 5.45 -14.61 19.50
N LEU A 358 4.25 -14.16 19.11
CA LEU A 358 3.01 -14.34 19.87
C LEU A 358 2.49 -15.79 19.89
N LEU A 359 2.79 -16.59 18.87
CA LEU A 359 2.44 -18.02 18.88
C LEU A 359 3.40 -18.81 19.76
N GLN A 360 4.68 -18.40 19.85
CA GLN A 360 5.65 -18.99 20.77
C GLN A 360 5.30 -18.71 22.24
N GLN A 361 4.81 -17.52 22.56
CA GLN A 361 4.34 -17.18 23.93
C GLN A 361 3.09 -17.97 24.36
N ARG A 362 2.22 -18.38 23.43
CA ARG A 362 1.04 -19.21 23.73
C ARG A 362 1.34 -20.70 23.81
N ALA A 363 2.43 -21.17 23.22
CA ALA A 363 2.87 -22.56 23.30
C ALA A 363 3.70 -22.82 24.58
N ALA A 364 4.10 -21.77 25.29
CA ALA A 364 4.87 -21.82 26.53
C ALA A 364 4.00 -21.64 27.81
N VAL A 365 2.68 -21.58 27.66
CA VAL A 365 1.65 -21.57 28.72
C VAL A 365 0.74 -22.79 28.52
#